data_9aaef066dec026bf670863784173d0d3
#
_entry.id   9aaef066dec026bf670863784173d0d3
#
_cell.length_a   1.000
_cell.length_b   1.000
_cell.length_c   1.000
_cell.angle_alpha   90.00
_cell.angle_beta   90.00
_cell.angle_gamma   90.00
#
_symmetry.space_group_name_H-M   'P 1'
#
loop_
_entity.id
_entity.type
_entity.pdbx_description
1 polymer ?
#
loop_
_entity_poly.entity_id
_entity_poly.type
_entity_poly.pdbx_seq_one_letter_code
_entity_poly.pdbx_strand_id
1 'polypeptide(L)'
;EVNNGRLRDAVRNKTAVYKDGVPSLAAASYDATALAADSSLEVSYLVAPPRMAYYEKVSRQIYGIYLKYIAPEDIVVYSIDEVFIDATAYLTHYKMSAHDLAMTMIREVLYTTGITATAGIGTNLYLAKLAMDITAKHAAPDKDGVRIAELDEESFRYK
;
A
#
# COMPACT_ATOMS: atom_id res chain seq x y z
N GLU A 1 9.52 -3.83 24.56
CA GLU A 1 8.41 -4.20 25.49
C GLU A 1 7.77 -5.54 25.12
N VAL A 2 7.45 -5.80 23.83
CA VAL A 2 6.79 -7.04 23.37
C VAL A 2 7.59 -8.28 23.77
N ASN A 3 8.89 -8.33 23.47
CA ASN A 3 9.75 -9.47 23.81
C ASN A 3 9.89 -9.69 25.32
N ASN A 4 9.86 -8.63 26.13
CA ASN A 4 9.85 -8.75 27.59
C ASN A 4 8.55 -9.40 28.12
N GLY A 5 7.40 -9.14 27.47
CA GLY A 5 6.16 -9.82 27.76
C GLY A 5 6.23 -11.29 27.41
N ARG A 6 6.70 -11.62 26.20
CA ARG A 6 6.87 -13.00 25.72
C ARG A 6 7.83 -13.80 26.61
N LEU A 7 8.95 -13.20 27.02
CA LEU A 7 9.90 -13.87 27.91
C LEU A 7 9.28 -14.21 29.29
N ARG A 8 8.49 -13.29 29.87
CA ARG A 8 7.77 -13.56 31.12
C ARG A 8 6.79 -14.72 30.98
N ASP A 9 6.07 -14.77 29.85
CA ASP A 9 5.14 -15.86 29.56
C ASP A 9 5.87 -17.18 29.31
N ALA A 10 6.99 -17.17 28.58
CA ALA A 10 7.83 -18.34 28.36
C ALA A 10 8.40 -18.90 29.69
N VAL A 11 8.83 -18.03 30.61
CA VAL A 11 9.29 -18.45 31.97
C VAL A 11 8.13 -19.07 32.75
N ARG A 12 6.95 -18.42 32.74
CA ARG A 12 5.75 -18.92 33.41
C ARG A 12 5.33 -20.29 32.88
N ASN A 13 5.37 -20.46 31.56
CA ASN A 13 4.95 -21.68 30.86
C ASN A 13 6.06 -22.74 30.78
N LYS A 14 7.25 -22.48 31.36
CA LYS A 14 8.44 -23.37 31.36
C LYS A 14 8.95 -23.70 29.94
N THR A 15 8.79 -22.78 28.98
CA THR A 15 9.29 -22.88 27.61
C THR A 15 10.50 -22.02 27.35
N ALA A 16 10.93 -21.19 28.32
CA ALA A 16 12.15 -20.40 28.23
C ALA A 16 13.41 -21.27 28.18
N VAL A 17 14.37 -20.89 27.35
CA VAL A 17 15.71 -21.48 27.32
C VAL A 17 16.61 -20.73 28.31
N TYR A 18 17.45 -21.46 29.04
CA TYR A 18 18.38 -20.83 30.01
C TYR A 18 19.81 -20.93 29.51
N LYS A 19 20.49 -19.79 29.42
CA LYS A 19 21.94 -19.69 29.20
C LYS A 19 22.57 -19.06 30.45
N ASP A 20 23.50 -19.77 31.07
CA ASP A 20 24.18 -19.34 32.29
C ASP A 20 23.22 -18.87 33.39
N GLY A 21 22.07 -19.55 33.50
CA GLY A 21 21.03 -19.22 34.48
C GLY A 21 20.13 -18.05 34.09
N VAL A 22 20.36 -17.40 32.95
CA VAL A 22 19.53 -16.28 32.44
C VAL A 22 18.50 -16.81 31.46
N PRO A 23 17.19 -16.52 31.66
CA PRO A 23 16.15 -16.95 30.76
C PRO A 23 16.21 -16.16 29.45
N SER A 24 16.00 -16.86 28.33
CA SER A 24 15.90 -16.30 26.97
C SER A 24 14.81 -17.00 26.19
N LEU A 25 14.37 -16.36 25.12
CA LEU A 25 13.45 -16.99 24.15
C LEU A 25 14.21 -18.02 23.29
N ALA A 26 13.52 -19.07 22.85
CA ALA A 26 14.15 -20.23 22.23
C ALA A 26 14.70 -19.96 20.83
N ALA A 27 13.98 -19.16 20.02
CA ALA A 27 14.34 -18.77 18.67
C ALA A 27 13.65 -17.44 18.31
N ALA A 28 13.97 -16.90 17.14
CA ALA A 28 13.38 -15.66 16.65
C ALA A 28 12.51 -15.91 15.42
N SER A 29 11.42 -15.15 15.28
CA SER A 29 10.54 -15.16 14.11
C SER A 29 10.01 -13.75 13.81
N TYR A 30 9.69 -13.49 12.54
CA TYR A 30 8.92 -12.34 12.08
C TYR A 30 7.52 -12.73 11.60
N ASP A 31 7.24 -14.03 11.51
CA ASP A 31 5.94 -14.54 11.05
C ASP A 31 4.89 -14.44 12.16
N ALA A 32 3.80 -13.71 11.88
CA ALA A 32 2.75 -13.46 12.85
C ALA A 32 2.03 -14.75 13.29
N THR A 33 1.86 -15.72 12.39
CA THR A 33 1.18 -16.98 12.67
C THR A 33 2.04 -17.85 13.58
N ALA A 34 3.34 -17.98 13.28
CA ALA A 34 4.28 -18.69 14.14
C ALA A 34 4.38 -18.05 15.53
N LEU A 35 4.47 -16.72 15.60
CA LEU A 35 4.50 -15.97 16.85
C LEU A 35 3.21 -16.13 17.67
N ALA A 36 2.05 -16.23 17.05
CA ALA A 36 0.79 -16.49 17.72
C ALA A 36 0.68 -17.92 18.27
N ALA A 37 1.24 -18.89 17.53
CA ALA A 37 1.20 -20.29 17.91
C ALA A 37 2.23 -20.65 18.99
N ASP A 38 3.37 -19.95 19.06
CA ASP A 38 4.47 -20.27 19.98
C ASP A 38 4.95 -19.02 20.74
N SER A 39 4.63 -18.95 22.02
CA SER A 39 5.04 -17.86 22.91
C SER A 39 6.53 -17.88 23.28
N SER A 40 7.25 -18.98 23.00
CA SER A 40 8.69 -19.08 23.25
C SER A 40 9.55 -18.40 22.18
N LEU A 41 8.94 -17.97 21.06
CA LEU A 41 9.64 -17.28 19.99
C LEU A 41 9.82 -15.78 20.31
N GLU A 42 10.99 -15.25 19.99
CA GLU A 42 11.27 -13.82 20.01
C GLU A 42 10.73 -13.15 18.72
N VAL A 43 10.12 -11.98 18.86
CA VAL A 43 9.82 -11.13 17.71
C VAL A 43 11.11 -10.47 17.23
N SER A 44 11.55 -10.80 16.04
CA SER A 44 12.77 -10.25 15.44
C SER A 44 12.56 -9.85 14.01
N TYR A 45 12.88 -8.61 13.68
CA TYR A 45 12.82 -8.04 12.33
C TYR A 45 13.86 -6.92 12.17
N LEU A 46 14.21 -6.65 10.95
CA LEU A 46 15.10 -5.53 10.64
C LEU A 46 14.29 -4.25 10.50
N VAL A 47 14.68 -3.22 11.24
CA VAL A 47 14.11 -1.87 11.08
C VAL A 47 14.97 -1.10 10.09
N ALA A 48 14.41 -0.84 8.89
CA ALA A 48 15.06 0.01 7.92
C ALA A 48 14.87 1.49 8.29
N PRO A 49 15.93 2.29 8.40
CA PRO A 49 15.78 3.73 8.63
C PRO A 49 15.01 4.39 7.48
N PRO A 50 14.05 5.28 7.76
CA PRO A 50 13.32 5.99 6.73
C PRO A 50 14.24 6.94 5.98
N ARG A 51 14.04 7.03 4.64
CA ARG A 51 14.83 7.90 3.74
C ARG A 51 13.90 8.92 3.07
N MET A 52 13.35 9.85 3.85
CA MET A 52 12.30 10.78 3.40
C MET A 52 12.67 11.57 2.13
N ALA A 53 13.88 12.09 2.04
CA ALA A 53 14.35 12.80 0.84
C ALA A 53 14.36 11.91 -0.42
N TYR A 54 14.62 10.61 -0.25
CA TYR A 54 14.55 9.65 -1.35
C TYR A 54 13.09 9.35 -1.74
N TYR A 55 12.20 9.21 -0.76
CA TYR A 55 10.77 8.99 -1.03
C TYR A 55 10.15 10.17 -1.76
N GLU A 56 10.48 11.41 -1.34
CA GLU A 56 10.06 12.62 -2.02
C GLU A 56 10.58 12.71 -3.46
N LYS A 57 11.85 12.33 -3.69
CA LYS A 57 12.42 12.26 -5.04
C LYS A 57 11.65 11.32 -5.94
N VAL A 58 11.31 10.12 -5.45
CA VAL A 58 10.54 9.12 -6.22
C VAL A 58 9.11 9.59 -6.45
N SER A 59 8.46 10.19 -5.45
CA SER A 59 7.14 10.78 -5.58
C SER A 59 7.10 11.84 -6.70
N ARG A 60 8.07 12.75 -6.73
CA ARG A 60 8.19 13.76 -7.81
C ARG A 60 8.45 13.13 -9.18
N GLN A 61 9.18 12.03 -9.25
CA GLN A 61 9.38 11.30 -10.51
C GLN A 61 8.06 10.72 -11.01
N ILE A 62 7.26 10.11 -10.12
CA ILE A 62 5.93 9.58 -10.44
C ILE A 62 4.98 10.70 -10.88
N TYR A 63 4.96 11.82 -10.15
CA TYR A 63 4.18 12.99 -10.54
C TYR A 63 4.55 13.49 -11.94
N GLY A 64 5.85 13.51 -12.27
CA GLY A 64 6.33 13.85 -13.61
C GLY A 64 5.84 12.91 -14.72
N ILE A 65 5.51 11.65 -14.39
CA ILE A 65 4.88 10.71 -15.33
C ILE A 65 3.43 11.13 -15.58
N TYR A 66 2.68 11.45 -14.52
CA TYR A 66 1.28 11.91 -14.68
C TYR A 66 1.18 13.18 -15.52
N LEU A 67 2.15 14.11 -15.40
CA LEU A 67 2.19 15.32 -16.21
C LEU A 67 2.38 15.11 -17.72
N LYS A 68 2.73 13.90 -18.17
CA LYS A 68 2.76 13.57 -19.60
C LYS A 68 1.35 13.38 -20.18
N TYR A 69 0.39 13.11 -19.33
CA TYR A 69 -1.00 12.79 -19.72
C TYR A 69 -1.99 13.86 -19.29
N ILE A 70 -1.74 14.52 -18.18
CA ILE A 70 -2.69 15.39 -17.48
C ILE A 70 -2.00 16.72 -17.20
N ALA A 71 -2.68 17.82 -17.42
CA ALA A 71 -2.19 19.14 -17.07
C ALA A 71 -2.11 19.32 -15.54
N PRO A 72 -1.15 20.11 -15.04
CA PRO A 72 -0.94 20.23 -13.59
C PRO A 72 -2.13 20.85 -12.84
N GLU A 73 -2.96 21.66 -13.50
CA GLU A 73 -4.18 22.24 -12.93
C GLU A 73 -5.28 21.22 -12.63
N ASP A 74 -5.26 20.06 -13.30
CA ASP A 74 -6.21 18.97 -13.13
C ASP A 74 -5.68 17.85 -12.21
N ILE A 75 -4.50 18.07 -11.59
CA ILE A 75 -3.90 17.16 -10.60
C ILE A 75 -3.85 17.85 -9.23
N VAL A 76 -4.51 17.26 -8.24
CA VAL A 76 -4.40 17.68 -6.84
C VAL A 76 -3.49 16.71 -6.10
N VAL A 77 -2.34 17.15 -5.65
CA VAL A 77 -1.43 16.38 -4.80
C VAL A 77 -2.03 16.33 -3.40
N TYR A 78 -2.50 15.15 -2.99
CA TYR A 78 -3.13 14.94 -1.69
C TYR A 78 -2.11 14.57 -0.61
N SER A 79 -1.15 13.71 -0.95
CA SER A 79 -0.05 13.32 -0.07
C SER A 79 1.21 12.99 -0.88
N ILE A 80 2.26 12.51 -0.21
CA ILE A 80 3.51 12.11 -0.87
C ILE A 80 3.31 10.95 -1.88
N ASP A 81 2.26 10.17 -1.73
CA ASP A 81 1.97 8.95 -2.49
C ASP A 81 0.57 8.91 -3.12
N GLU A 82 -0.22 9.97 -2.94
CA GLU A 82 -1.58 10.04 -3.47
C GLU A 82 -1.83 11.33 -4.24
N VAL A 83 -2.48 11.21 -5.40
CA VAL A 83 -3.00 12.32 -6.19
C VAL A 83 -4.45 12.09 -6.55
N PHE A 84 -5.21 13.17 -6.71
CA PHE A 84 -6.49 13.16 -7.41
C PHE A 84 -6.31 13.77 -8.78
N ILE A 85 -6.97 13.19 -9.77
CA ILE A 85 -6.89 13.62 -11.17
C ILE A 85 -8.31 13.81 -11.70
N ASP A 86 -8.62 15.01 -12.20
CA ASP A 86 -9.80 15.20 -13.04
C ASP A 86 -9.47 14.75 -14.46
N ALA A 87 -9.96 13.56 -14.81
CA ALA A 87 -9.71 12.95 -16.10
C ALA A 87 -10.77 13.32 -17.17
N THR A 88 -11.82 14.05 -16.80
CA THR A 88 -13.03 14.24 -17.63
C THR A 88 -12.72 14.72 -19.06
N ALA A 89 -11.93 15.78 -19.21
CA ALA A 89 -11.58 16.32 -20.52
C ALA A 89 -10.67 15.39 -21.34
N TYR A 90 -9.85 14.62 -20.65
CA TYR A 90 -8.81 13.77 -21.24
C TYR A 90 -9.36 12.49 -21.85
N LEU A 91 -10.46 11.93 -21.30
CA LEU A 91 -11.10 10.72 -21.83
C LEU A 91 -11.53 10.90 -23.28
N THR A 92 -12.12 12.05 -23.61
CA THR A 92 -12.50 12.39 -24.98
C THR A 92 -11.27 12.64 -25.86
N HIS A 93 -10.27 13.33 -25.32
CA HIS A 93 -9.04 13.65 -26.07
C HIS A 93 -8.27 12.38 -26.46
N TYR A 94 -8.05 11.48 -25.50
CA TYR A 94 -7.33 10.22 -25.73
C TYR A 94 -8.21 9.12 -26.34
N LYS A 95 -9.53 9.31 -26.39
CA LYS A 95 -10.50 8.28 -26.80
C LYS A 95 -10.37 7.00 -25.99
N MET A 96 -10.17 7.14 -24.70
CA MET A 96 -9.97 6.06 -23.72
C MET A 96 -11.07 6.09 -22.67
N SER A 97 -11.33 4.93 -22.05
CA SER A 97 -12.07 4.86 -20.80
C SER A 97 -11.22 5.41 -19.64
N ALA A 98 -11.85 5.79 -18.53
CA ALA A 98 -11.13 6.18 -17.32
C ALA A 98 -10.22 5.05 -16.80
N HIS A 99 -10.70 3.80 -16.91
CA HIS A 99 -9.93 2.60 -16.59
C HIS A 99 -8.66 2.46 -17.46
N ASP A 100 -8.79 2.61 -18.77
CA ASP A 100 -7.66 2.45 -19.68
C ASP A 100 -6.62 3.56 -19.51
N LEU A 101 -7.07 4.80 -19.26
CA LEU A 101 -6.18 5.91 -18.98
C LEU A 101 -5.43 5.69 -17.65
N ALA A 102 -6.12 5.31 -16.57
CA ALA A 102 -5.52 4.97 -15.29
C ALA A 102 -4.51 3.82 -15.45
N MET A 103 -4.90 2.74 -16.15
CA MET A 103 -4.01 1.61 -16.41
C MET A 103 -2.77 2.02 -17.18
N THR A 104 -2.90 2.89 -18.19
CA THR A 104 -1.77 3.39 -18.97
C THR A 104 -0.77 4.15 -18.11
N MET A 105 -1.25 5.07 -17.28
CA MET A 105 -0.41 5.84 -16.36
C MET A 105 0.28 4.94 -15.31
N ILE A 106 -0.46 4.02 -14.69
CA ILE A 106 0.08 3.10 -13.68
C ILE A 106 1.15 2.19 -14.27
N ARG A 107 0.95 1.67 -15.48
CA ARG A 107 1.95 0.84 -16.15
C ARG A 107 3.21 1.62 -16.47
N GLU A 108 3.11 2.88 -16.89
CA GLU A 108 4.29 3.71 -17.12
C GLU A 108 5.04 3.97 -15.80
N VAL A 109 4.33 4.20 -14.70
CA VAL A 109 4.94 4.30 -13.36
C VAL A 109 5.67 3.01 -13.01
N LEU A 110 5.02 1.85 -13.19
CA LEU A 110 5.60 0.54 -12.88
C LEU A 110 6.88 0.29 -13.71
N TYR A 111 6.82 0.49 -15.03
CA TYR A 111 7.98 0.22 -15.90
C TYR A 111 9.12 1.22 -15.69
N THR A 112 8.82 2.43 -15.25
CA THR A 112 9.84 3.47 -15.02
C THR A 112 10.48 3.36 -13.63
N THR A 113 9.70 2.99 -12.61
CA THR A 113 10.14 3.05 -11.20
C THR A 113 10.19 1.70 -10.49
N GLY A 114 9.57 0.66 -11.06
CA GLY A 114 9.37 -0.64 -10.40
C GLY A 114 8.26 -0.61 -9.32
N ILE A 115 7.55 0.51 -9.16
CA ILE A 115 6.50 0.69 -8.15
C ILE A 115 5.15 0.54 -8.83
N THR A 116 4.31 -0.37 -8.35
CA THR A 116 2.91 -0.46 -8.77
C THR A 116 2.03 0.53 -7.99
N ALA A 117 0.85 0.84 -8.54
CA ALA A 117 -0.12 1.70 -7.90
C ALA A 117 -1.51 1.07 -7.91
N THR A 118 -2.36 1.60 -7.02
CA THR A 118 -3.79 1.27 -6.94
C THR A 118 -4.58 2.52 -7.32
N ALA A 119 -5.64 2.37 -8.12
CA ALA A 119 -6.51 3.48 -8.48
C ALA A 119 -7.96 3.22 -8.10
N GLY A 120 -8.63 4.28 -7.69
CA GLY A 120 -10.08 4.35 -7.59
C GLY A 120 -10.62 5.34 -8.61
N ILE A 121 -11.64 4.95 -9.36
CA ILE A 121 -12.33 5.77 -10.35
C ILE A 121 -13.72 6.05 -9.81
N GLY A 122 -14.14 7.30 -9.88
CA GLY A 122 -15.46 7.73 -9.43
C GLY A 122 -15.94 8.94 -10.20
N THR A 123 -17.24 9.18 -10.18
CA THR A 123 -17.89 10.34 -10.80
C THR A 123 -17.62 11.65 -10.04
N ASN A 124 -17.05 11.52 -8.85
CA ASN A 124 -16.54 12.64 -8.04
C ASN A 124 -15.39 12.18 -7.14
N LEU A 125 -14.67 13.14 -6.55
CA LEU A 125 -13.50 12.89 -5.71
C LEU A 125 -13.78 11.94 -4.53
N TYR A 126 -14.94 12.06 -3.89
CA TYR A 126 -15.30 11.20 -2.76
C TYR A 126 -15.48 9.75 -3.19
N LEU A 127 -16.21 9.49 -4.27
CA LEU A 127 -16.41 8.15 -4.80
C LEU A 127 -15.12 7.54 -5.34
N ALA A 128 -14.26 8.35 -5.98
CA ALA A 128 -12.92 7.89 -6.40
C ALA A 128 -12.07 7.43 -5.20
N LYS A 129 -12.06 8.21 -4.10
CA LYS A 129 -11.34 7.83 -2.88
C LYS A 129 -11.92 6.57 -2.25
N LEU A 130 -13.24 6.43 -2.15
CA LEU A 130 -13.89 5.22 -1.65
C LEU A 130 -13.61 4.00 -2.54
N ALA A 131 -13.68 4.14 -3.87
CA ALA A 131 -13.35 3.07 -4.80
C ALA A 131 -11.93 2.56 -4.57
N MET A 132 -10.97 3.45 -4.34
CA MET A 132 -9.59 3.09 -4.06
C MET A 132 -9.46 2.37 -2.71
N ASP A 133 -9.92 2.97 -1.63
CA ASP A 133 -9.64 2.51 -0.26
C ASP A 133 -10.44 1.26 0.13
N ILE A 134 -11.71 1.19 -0.27
CA ILE A 134 -12.61 0.11 0.16
C ILE A 134 -12.64 -1.03 -0.86
N THR A 135 -12.54 -0.74 -2.15
CA THR A 135 -12.69 -1.77 -3.19
C THR A 135 -11.36 -2.17 -3.81
N ALA A 136 -10.62 -1.23 -4.40
CA ALA A 136 -9.41 -1.55 -5.15
C ALA A 136 -8.31 -2.16 -4.28
N LYS A 137 -8.05 -1.63 -3.09
CA LYS A 137 -7.03 -2.15 -2.17
C LYS A 137 -7.29 -3.61 -1.74
N HIS A 138 -8.53 -4.07 -1.79
CA HIS A 138 -8.94 -5.42 -1.42
C HIS A 138 -9.22 -6.33 -2.63
N ALA A 139 -9.20 -5.79 -3.85
CA ALA A 139 -9.37 -6.56 -5.07
C ALA A 139 -8.13 -7.41 -5.37
N ALA A 140 -8.33 -8.52 -6.08
CA ALA A 140 -7.22 -9.28 -6.63
C ALA A 140 -6.45 -8.42 -7.65
N PRO A 141 -5.11 -8.40 -7.59
CA PRO A 141 -4.31 -7.68 -8.57
C PRO A 141 -4.38 -8.35 -9.94
N ASP A 142 -4.16 -7.58 -11.00
CA ASP A 142 -3.88 -8.15 -12.31
C ASP A 142 -2.47 -8.78 -12.36
N LYS A 143 -2.07 -9.27 -13.53
CA LYS A 143 -0.76 -9.90 -13.75
C LYS A 143 0.44 -8.99 -13.45
N ASP A 144 0.25 -7.67 -13.49
CA ASP A 144 1.26 -6.65 -13.25
C ASP A 144 1.20 -6.11 -11.80
N GLY A 145 0.33 -6.68 -10.95
CA GLY A 145 0.13 -6.25 -9.57
C GLY A 145 -0.79 -5.03 -9.42
N VAL A 146 -1.42 -4.56 -10.52
CA VAL A 146 -2.28 -3.37 -10.53
C VAL A 146 -3.66 -3.71 -10.00
N ARG A 147 -4.25 -2.80 -9.23
CA ARG A 147 -5.61 -2.87 -8.72
C ARG A 147 -6.35 -1.60 -9.08
N ILE A 148 -7.47 -1.73 -9.79
CA ILE A 148 -8.35 -0.61 -10.12
C ILE A 148 -9.77 -0.98 -9.74
N ALA A 149 -10.51 -0.04 -9.16
CA ALA A 149 -11.94 -0.19 -8.91
C ALA A 149 -12.68 1.07 -9.34
N GLU A 150 -13.93 0.89 -9.73
CA GLU A 150 -14.83 1.95 -10.15
C GLU A 150 -16.05 2.01 -9.24
N LEU A 151 -16.50 3.20 -8.91
CA LEU A 151 -17.66 3.44 -8.08
C LEU A 151 -18.40 4.69 -8.57
N ASP A 152 -19.67 4.53 -8.86
CA ASP A 152 -20.61 5.61 -9.14
C ASP A 152 -21.66 5.73 -8.02
N GLU A 153 -22.56 6.71 -8.12
CA GLU A 153 -23.60 6.96 -7.13
C GLU A 153 -24.60 5.81 -7.01
N GLU A 154 -24.87 5.11 -8.12
CA GLU A 154 -25.80 3.99 -8.11
C GLU A 154 -25.18 2.79 -7.40
N SER A 155 -23.98 2.38 -7.80
CA SER A 155 -23.23 1.29 -7.16
C SER A 155 -22.97 1.54 -5.68
N PHE A 156 -22.74 2.80 -5.29
CA PHE A 156 -22.52 3.18 -3.91
C PHE A 156 -23.77 3.02 -3.01
N ARG A 157 -24.98 3.22 -3.57
CA ARG A 157 -26.23 3.05 -2.80
C ARG A 157 -26.56 1.59 -2.48
N TYR A 158 -26.03 0.65 -3.23
CA TYR A 158 -26.37 -0.78 -3.14
C TYR A 158 -25.24 -1.65 -2.56
N LYS A 159 -24.12 -1.04 -2.16
CA LYS A 159 -23.01 -1.70 -1.46
C LYS A 159 -22.98 -1.34 0.02
#